data_6548fdbf17f0222d27015ee62d2f04ae
#
_entry.id   6548fdbf17f0222d27015ee62d2f04ae
#
_cell.length_a   1.000
_cell.length_b   1.000
_cell.length_c   1.000
_cell.angle_alpha   90.00
_cell.angle_beta   90.00
_cell.angle_gamma   90.00
#
_symmetry.space_group_name_H-M   'P 1'
#
loop_
_entity.id
_entity.type
_entity.pdbx_description
1 polymer ?
#
loop_
_entity_poly.entity_id
_entity_poly.type
_entity_poly.pdbx_seq_one_letter_code
_entity_poly.pdbx_strand_id
1 'polypeptide(L)'
;PFYGESGGQVGDKGEIISGEFIFEVEDVQKKLGDLFVHYGKVKKGSIKNNENVEMKIDIERRDNVRAYHSATHLLHESLRRVLGTHVTQKGSLVEPDRLRFDFSHMKPISSDEIEKIETYVNSMVSNKSEVKTRIMTPKEAVNNGALALFGEKYGDEVRVLSMGSEKDKYFSTELCGGTHVRNTGDIGKFKIVSQSSIAAGVRRVEALRDKQLDDYLKNKEKLSDLSAQKDEQTIKEISEKIIKAGGKPDLSNKDQKGLIKDLSKQLELLSVKSILEDKNKNVINDETCLLYTSDAADD
;
A
#
# COMPACT_ATOMS: atom_id res chain seq x y z
N PRO A 1 1.75 -17.83 22.90
CA PRO A 1 1.91 -18.63 21.69
C PRO A 1 1.94 -17.77 20.44
N PHE A 2 2.71 -18.24 19.46
CA PHE A 2 2.84 -17.58 18.17
C PHE A 2 1.55 -17.73 17.35
N TYR A 3 1.20 -16.69 16.61
CA TYR A 3 0.17 -16.73 15.58
C TYR A 3 0.73 -17.36 14.31
N GLY A 4 0.10 -18.38 13.78
CA GLY A 4 0.43 -18.95 12.48
C GLY A 4 -0.31 -18.20 11.37
N GLU A 5 0.36 -17.95 10.24
CA GLU A 5 -0.21 -17.25 9.10
C GLU A 5 -1.57 -17.81 8.71
N SER A 6 -2.57 -16.96 8.68
CA SER A 6 -3.96 -17.30 8.35
C SER A 6 -4.78 -16.06 8.03
N GLY A 7 -5.80 -16.17 7.17
CA GLY A 7 -6.75 -15.10 6.89
C GLY A 7 -6.13 -13.80 6.36
N GLY A 8 -4.95 -13.89 5.71
CA GLY A 8 -4.20 -12.73 5.22
C GLY A 8 -3.30 -12.06 6.25
N GLN A 9 -3.37 -12.44 7.53
CA GLN A 9 -2.42 -11.97 8.54
C GLN A 9 -1.17 -12.84 8.54
N VAL A 10 0.01 -12.22 8.45
CA VAL A 10 1.32 -12.90 8.50
C VAL A 10 1.58 -13.56 9.86
N GLY A 11 2.38 -14.61 9.87
CA GLY A 11 2.84 -15.31 11.07
C GLY A 11 3.68 -14.41 11.98
N ASP A 12 3.74 -14.76 13.26
CA ASP A 12 4.58 -14.07 14.23
C ASP A 12 6.06 -14.37 14.06
N LYS A 13 6.87 -13.50 14.64
CA LYS A 13 8.32 -13.67 14.85
C LYS A 13 8.63 -13.61 16.33
N GLY A 14 9.81 -14.11 16.71
CA GLY A 14 10.29 -14.06 18.08
C GLY A 14 11.30 -15.14 18.40
N GLU A 15 11.29 -15.65 19.62
CA GLU A 15 12.25 -16.65 20.08
C GLU A 15 11.57 -17.78 20.86
N ILE A 16 12.13 -18.98 20.73
CA ILE A 16 11.83 -20.14 21.58
C ILE A 16 13.09 -20.47 22.39
N ILE A 17 12.96 -20.47 23.72
CA ILE A 17 14.09 -20.55 24.65
C ILE A 17 13.93 -21.72 25.60
N SER A 18 15.00 -22.51 25.82
CA SER A 18 15.08 -23.52 26.87
C SER A 18 16.51 -23.57 27.41
N GLY A 19 16.73 -23.10 28.64
CA GLY A 19 18.07 -23.00 29.21
C GLY A 19 18.98 -22.16 28.31
N GLU A 20 20.04 -22.79 27.77
CA GLU A 20 20.95 -22.12 26.82
C GLU A 20 20.50 -22.22 25.35
N PHE A 21 19.48 -23.03 25.05
CA PHE A 21 18.96 -23.15 23.71
C PHE A 21 18.15 -21.90 23.34
N ILE A 22 18.46 -21.34 22.16
CA ILE A 22 17.75 -20.22 21.57
C ILE A 22 17.48 -20.53 20.10
N PHE A 23 16.21 -20.55 19.74
CA PHE A 23 15.73 -20.67 18.37
C PHE A 23 15.02 -19.38 17.98
N GLU A 24 15.56 -18.69 16.97
CA GLU A 24 14.93 -17.49 16.37
C GLU A 24 13.83 -17.93 15.42
N VAL A 25 12.60 -17.52 15.71
CA VAL A 25 11.43 -17.78 14.87
C VAL A 25 11.32 -16.66 13.84
N GLU A 26 11.48 -17.00 12.57
CA GLU A 26 11.38 -16.07 11.43
C GLU A 26 9.96 -16.06 10.81
N ASP A 27 9.23 -17.18 10.93
CA ASP A 27 7.86 -17.33 10.44
C ASP A 27 7.14 -18.46 11.15
N VAL A 28 5.81 -18.39 11.18
CA VAL A 28 4.95 -19.45 11.72
C VAL A 28 3.81 -19.75 10.76
N GLN A 29 3.71 -20.98 10.33
CA GLN A 29 2.70 -21.44 9.38
C GLN A 29 1.74 -22.43 10.06
N LYS A 30 0.45 -22.33 9.73
CA LYS A 30 -0.56 -23.28 10.13
C LYS A 30 -0.67 -24.37 9.06
N LYS A 31 -0.40 -25.63 9.42
CA LYS A 31 -0.44 -26.79 8.53
C LYS A 31 -1.40 -27.85 9.08
N LEU A 32 -1.96 -28.67 8.20
CA LEU A 32 -2.81 -29.80 8.56
C LEU A 32 -3.91 -29.46 9.61
N GLY A 33 -4.56 -28.30 9.44
CA GLY A 33 -5.54 -27.80 10.39
C GLY A 33 -4.91 -27.04 11.55
N ASP A 34 -4.46 -27.74 12.60
CA ASP A 34 -4.03 -27.12 13.87
C ASP A 34 -2.54 -27.30 14.20
N LEU A 35 -1.73 -27.79 13.27
CA LEU A 35 -0.29 -27.91 13.47
C LEU A 35 0.40 -26.56 13.20
N PHE A 36 0.99 -25.97 14.24
CA PHE A 36 1.79 -24.76 14.11
C PHE A 36 3.25 -25.12 13.87
N VAL A 37 3.76 -24.82 12.68
CA VAL A 37 5.15 -25.08 12.29
C VAL A 37 5.93 -23.76 12.37
N HIS A 38 6.96 -23.74 13.24
CA HIS A 38 7.82 -22.60 13.43
C HIS A 38 9.05 -22.75 12.54
N TYR A 39 9.26 -21.82 11.65
CA TYR A 39 10.44 -21.73 10.77
C TYR A 39 11.43 -20.73 11.34
N GLY A 40 12.72 -21.07 11.29
CA GLY A 40 13.73 -20.18 11.83
C GLY A 40 15.10 -20.84 11.95
N LYS A 41 15.94 -20.31 12.83
CA LYS A 41 17.34 -20.72 13.00
C LYS A 41 17.71 -20.96 14.47
N VAL A 42 18.44 -22.03 14.72
CA VAL A 42 19.08 -22.20 16.02
C VAL A 42 20.23 -21.20 16.16
N LYS A 43 20.10 -20.28 17.12
CA LYS A 43 21.14 -19.30 17.46
C LYS A 43 22.16 -19.85 18.42
N LYS A 44 21.72 -20.67 19.37
CA LYS A 44 22.58 -21.24 20.44
C LYS A 44 22.02 -22.57 20.94
N GLY A 45 22.91 -23.47 21.33
CA GLY A 45 22.56 -24.69 22.03
C GLY A 45 21.87 -25.77 21.21
N SER A 46 21.27 -26.72 21.90
CA SER A 46 20.45 -27.80 21.35
C SER A 46 19.31 -28.12 22.30
N ILE A 47 18.21 -28.69 21.77
CA ILE A 47 17.02 -29.08 22.53
C ILE A 47 16.69 -30.55 22.26
N LYS A 48 16.13 -31.23 23.25
CA LYS A 48 15.60 -32.59 23.11
C LYS A 48 14.06 -32.55 23.00
N ASN A 49 13.52 -33.65 22.49
CA ASN A 49 12.05 -33.81 22.46
C ASN A 49 11.49 -33.75 23.88
N ASN A 50 10.29 -33.15 24.02
CA ASN A 50 9.56 -33.00 25.27
C ASN A 50 10.20 -32.10 26.33
N GLU A 51 11.18 -31.29 25.96
CA GLU A 51 11.68 -30.24 26.86
C GLU A 51 10.69 -29.07 26.92
N ASN A 52 10.60 -28.45 28.11
CA ASN A 52 9.80 -27.25 28.29
C ASN A 52 10.49 -26.07 27.64
N VAL A 53 9.73 -25.25 26.92
CA VAL A 53 10.23 -24.06 26.24
C VAL A 53 9.44 -22.81 26.66
N GLU A 54 10.12 -21.70 26.74
CA GLU A 54 9.50 -20.38 26.81
C GLU A 54 9.37 -19.81 25.40
N MET A 55 8.19 -19.32 25.05
CA MET A 55 7.89 -18.73 23.75
C MET A 55 7.75 -17.22 23.90
N LYS A 56 8.67 -16.45 23.32
CA LYS A 56 8.67 -14.98 23.31
C LYS A 56 8.39 -14.46 21.93
N ILE A 57 7.24 -13.84 21.77
CA ILE A 57 6.89 -13.14 20.51
C ILE A 57 7.55 -11.76 20.46
N ASP A 58 7.84 -11.30 19.26
CA ASP A 58 8.13 -9.90 18.99
C ASP A 58 6.86 -9.07 19.20
N ILE A 59 6.79 -8.42 20.36
CA ILE A 59 5.58 -7.69 20.78
C ILE A 59 5.34 -6.47 19.89
N GLU A 60 6.38 -5.71 19.56
CA GLU A 60 6.25 -4.51 18.72
C GLU A 60 5.71 -4.88 17.34
N ARG A 61 6.27 -5.92 16.73
CA ARG A 61 5.78 -6.43 15.46
C ARG A 61 4.33 -6.93 15.56
N ARG A 62 3.99 -7.69 16.61
CA ARG A 62 2.61 -8.19 16.86
C ARG A 62 1.62 -7.03 17.01
N ASP A 63 1.97 -5.98 17.74
CA ASP A 63 1.09 -4.83 17.96
C ASP A 63 0.87 -4.03 16.67
N ASN A 64 1.89 -3.89 15.84
CA ASN A 64 1.74 -3.31 14.51
C ASN A 64 0.79 -4.15 13.62
N VAL A 65 0.98 -5.46 13.57
CA VAL A 65 0.09 -6.38 12.82
C VAL A 65 -1.35 -6.30 13.33
N ARG A 66 -1.58 -6.29 14.65
CA ARG A 66 -2.91 -6.11 15.26
C ARG A 66 -3.59 -4.83 14.80
N ALA A 67 -2.84 -3.75 14.78
CA ALA A 67 -3.35 -2.44 14.38
C ALA A 67 -3.73 -2.42 12.89
N TYR A 68 -2.88 -2.95 12.01
CA TYR A 68 -3.20 -3.08 10.59
C TYR A 68 -4.37 -4.03 10.34
N HIS A 69 -4.47 -5.16 11.08
CA HIS A 69 -5.59 -6.07 10.92
C HIS A 69 -6.91 -5.43 11.34
N SER A 70 -6.91 -4.72 12.45
CA SER A 70 -8.10 -3.97 12.89
C SER A 70 -8.47 -2.84 11.92
N ALA A 71 -7.47 -2.14 11.37
CA ALA A 71 -7.69 -1.15 10.31
C ALA A 71 -8.32 -1.75 9.06
N THR A 72 -7.96 -3.01 8.72
CA THR A 72 -8.53 -3.73 7.56
C THR A 72 -10.04 -3.91 7.71
N HIS A 73 -10.54 -4.25 8.89
CA HIS A 73 -11.98 -4.37 9.16
C HIS A 73 -12.72 -3.03 9.08
N LEU A 74 -12.14 -1.97 9.63
CA LEU A 74 -12.71 -0.63 9.49
C LEU A 74 -12.70 -0.16 8.04
N LEU A 75 -11.63 -0.46 7.29
CA LEU A 75 -11.53 -0.16 5.87
C LEU A 75 -12.59 -0.92 5.05
N HIS A 76 -12.76 -2.23 5.32
CA HIS A 76 -13.76 -3.05 4.61
C HIS A 76 -15.17 -2.47 4.76
N GLU A 77 -15.60 -2.20 5.98
CA GLU A 77 -16.91 -1.60 6.23
C GLU A 77 -17.02 -0.19 5.62
N SER A 78 -15.96 0.64 5.68
CA SER A 78 -15.93 1.96 5.06
C SER A 78 -16.10 1.89 3.54
N LEU A 79 -15.40 0.95 2.88
CA LEU A 79 -15.55 0.67 1.46
C LEU A 79 -17.00 0.26 1.11
N ARG A 80 -17.60 -0.62 1.92
CA ARG A 80 -19.01 -1.04 1.73
C ARG A 80 -19.99 0.12 1.85
N ARG A 81 -19.77 1.02 2.82
CA ARG A 81 -20.63 2.20 3.02
C ARG A 81 -20.53 3.22 1.91
N VAL A 82 -19.34 3.44 1.37
CA VAL A 82 -19.08 4.45 0.33
C VAL A 82 -19.40 3.92 -1.07
N LEU A 83 -18.92 2.70 -1.36
CA LEU A 83 -19.01 2.14 -2.71
C LEU A 83 -20.23 1.23 -2.92
N GLY A 84 -20.81 0.70 -1.83
CA GLY A 84 -21.98 -0.15 -1.86
C GLY A 84 -21.75 -1.58 -1.33
N THR A 85 -22.85 -2.28 -1.04
CA THR A 85 -22.86 -3.62 -0.42
C THR A 85 -22.29 -4.74 -1.30
N HIS A 86 -22.04 -4.48 -2.59
CA HIS A 86 -21.39 -5.40 -3.51
C HIS A 86 -19.89 -5.58 -3.22
N VAL A 87 -19.32 -4.68 -2.43
CA VAL A 87 -17.91 -4.80 -1.97
C VAL A 87 -17.78 -6.03 -1.08
N THR A 88 -16.99 -6.99 -1.54
CA THR A 88 -16.63 -8.21 -0.82
C THR A 88 -15.12 -8.43 -0.90
N GLN A 89 -14.54 -8.92 0.18
CA GLN A 89 -13.11 -9.26 0.20
C GLN A 89 -12.80 -10.34 -0.85
N LYS A 90 -11.74 -10.11 -1.63
CA LYS A 90 -11.17 -11.07 -2.59
C LYS A 90 -9.76 -11.51 -2.19
N GLY A 91 -9.10 -10.73 -1.36
CA GLY A 91 -7.80 -11.03 -0.79
C GLY A 91 -7.43 -10.01 0.28
N SER A 92 -6.53 -10.40 1.16
CA SER A 92 -5.99 -9.53 2.19
C SER A 92 -4.54 -9.89 2.47
N LEU A 93 -3.73 -8.90 2.81
CA LEU A 93 -2.39 -9.07 3.36
C LEU A 93 -2.20 -8.04 4.47
N VAL A 94 -1.90 -8.54 5.66
CA VAL A 94 -1.68 -7.72 6.86
C VAL A 94 -0.27 -7.99 7.36
N GLU A 95 0.61 -7.00 7.17
CA GLU A 95 2.01 -6.97 7.56
C GLU A 95 2.24 -5.94 8.69
N PRO A 96 3.40 -5.93 9.35
CA PRO A 96 3.67 -4.98 10.43
C PRO A 96 3.87 -3.54 9.95
N ASP A 97 4.07 -3.33 8.66
CA ASP A 97 4.40 -2.04 8.03
C ASP A 97 3.36 -1.55 7.02
N ARG A 98 2.41 -2.42 6.63
CA ARG A 98 1.32 -2.07 5.69
C ARG A 98 0.15 -3.05 5.75
N LEU A 99 -0.97 -2.64 5.19
CA LEU A 99 -2.03 -3.54 4.78
C LEU A 99 -2.31 -3.44 3.28
N ARG A 100 -2.76 -4.54 2.70
CA ARG A 100 -3.29 -4.63 1.34
C ARG A 100 -4.66 -5.28 1.40
N PHE A 101 -5.62 -4.69 0.71
CA PHE A 101 -6.98 -5.19 0.66
C PHE A 101 -7.48 -5.24 -0.78
N ASP A 102 -7.85 -6.45 -1.22
CA ASP A 102 -8.39 -6.72 -2.55
C ASP A 102 -9.90 -6.98 -2.44
N PHE A 103 -10.70 -6.32 -3.25
CA PHE A 103 -12.15 -6.37 -3.14
C PHE A 103 -12.86 -6.22 -4.50
N SER A 104 -14.12 -6.70 -4.56
CA SER A 104 -14.95 -6.59 -5.74
C SER A 104 -15.42 -5.15 -5.96
N HIS A 105 -14.98 -4.53 -7.07
CA HIS A 105 -15.47 -3.25 -7.54
C HIS A 105 -15.03 -3.01 -8.99
N MET A 106 -15.95 -2.49 -9.83
CA MET A 106 -15.73 -2.38 -11.28
C MET A 106 -14.95 -1.13 -11.69
N LYS A 107 -15.09 -0.04 -10.94
CA LYS A 107 -14.56 1.28 -11.31
C LYS A 107 -13.35 1.67 -10.44
N PRO A 108 -12.45 2.54 -10.91
CA PRO A 108 -11.51 3.23 -10.03
C PRO A 108 -12.24 3.99 -8.92
N ILE A 109 -11.68 4.00 -7.71
CA ILE A 109 -12.21 4.82 -6.62
C ILE A 109 -11.79 6.27 -6.87
N SER A 110 -12.74 7.20 -6.86
CA SER A 110 -12.45 8.62 -7.01
C SER A 110 -11.74 9.20 -5.76
N SER A 111 -11.09 10.35 -5.92
CA SER A 111 -10.44 11.05 -4.79
C SER A 111 -11.42 11.36 -3.66
N ASP A 112 -12.64 11.79 -4.00
CA ASP A 112 -13.68 12.12 -3.02
C ASP A 112 -14.17 10.87 -2.26
N GLU A 113 -14.26 9.73 -2.95
CA GLU A 113 -14.61 8.45 -2.31
C GLU A 113 -13.50 7.98 -1.39
N ILE A 114 -12.22 8.10 -1.79
CA ILE A 114 -11.06 7.79 -0.93
C ILE A 114 -11.10 8.66 0.33
N GLU A 115 -11.31 9.95 0.20
CA GLU A 115 -11.37 10.87 1.34
C GLU A 115 -12.49 10.51 2.30
N LYS A 116 -13.68 10.14 1.78
CA LYS A 116 -14.79 9.66 2.61
C LYS A 116 -14.46 8.37 3.35
N ILE A 117 -13.83 7.40 2.66
CA ILE A 117 -13.40 6.14 3.25
C ILE A 117 -12.40 6.39 4.38
N GLU A 118 -11.36 7.19 4.13
CA GLU A 118 -10.36 7.58 5.13
C GLU A 118 -11.01 8.31 6.32
N THR A 119 -11.98 9.18 6.06
CA THR A 119 -12.73 9.90 7.10
C THR A 119 -13.51 8.93 7.99
N TYR A 120 -14.20 7.94 7.42
CA TYR A 120 -14.88 6.90 8.21
C TYR A 120 -13.91 6.12 9.09
N VAL A 121 -12.82 5.60 8.52
CA VAL A 121 -11.81 4.86 9.31
C VAL A 121 -11.26 5.73 10.44
N ASN A 122 -10.77 6.94 10.14
CA ASN A 122 -10.15 7.82 11.13
C ASN A 122 -11.16 8.31 12.19
N SER A 123 -12.45 8.45 11.87
CA SER A 123 -13.47 8.78 12.86
C SER A 123 -13.65 7.64 13.86
N MET A 124 -13.65 6.37 13.40
CA MET A 124 -13.72 5.21 14.31
C MET A 124 -12.47 5.07 15.18
N VAL A 125 -11.29 5.39 14.62
CA VAL A 125 -10.04 5.46 15.39
C VAL A 125 -10.11 6.54 16.46
N SER A 126 -10.58 7.74 16.12
CA SER A 126 -10.69 8.87 17.04
C SER A 126 -11.70 8.64 18.17
N ASN A 127 -12.72 7.82 17.93
CA ASN A 127 -13.73 7.45 18.93
C ASN A 127 -13.17 6.55 20.05
N LYS A 128 -11.99 5.96 19.86
CA LYS A 128 -11.27 5.13 20.85
C LYS A 128 -12.18 4.10 21.53
N SER A 129 -13.00 3.41 20.74
CA SER A 129 -13.94 2.43 21.25
C SER A 129 -13.28 1.08 21.53
N GLU A 130 -13.82 0.35 22.52
CA GLU A 130 -13.39 -1.00 22.85
C GLU A 130 -13.65 -1.96 21.68
N VAL A 131 -12.69 -2.83 21.38
CA VAL A 131 -12.83 -3.92 20.40
C VAL A 131 -13.28 -5.17 21.13
N LYS A 132 -14.46 -5.69 20.78
CA LYS A 132 -15.05 -6.83 21.45
C LYS A 132 -14.97 -8.10 20.61
N THR A 133 -14.64 -9.19 21.28
CA THR A 133 -14.59 -10.52 20.70
C THR A 133 -15.56 -11.42 21.45
N ARG A 134 -16.40 -12.17 20.70
CA ARG A 134 -17.34 -13.13 21.24
C ARG A 134 -17.23 -14.44 20.46
N ILE A 135 -17.40 -15.55 21.17
CA ILE A 135 -17.50 -16.89 20.55
C ILE A 135 -18.97 -17.27 20.54
N MET A 136 -19.47 -17.71 19.40
CA MET A 136 -20.87 -18.11 19.22
C MET A 136 -21.00 -19.05 18.02
N THR A 137 -22.16 -19.65 17.82
CA THR A 137 -22.41 -20.45 16.63
C THR A 137 -22.47 -19.59 15.36
N PRO A 138 -22.15 -20.13 14.16
CA PRO A 138 -22.27 -19.39 12.90
C PRO A 138 -23.67 -18.78 12.69
N LYS A 139 -24.72 -19.51 13.09
CA LYS A 139 -26.10 -19.03 12.99
C LYS A 139 -26.38 -17.81 13.87
N GLU A 140 -25.91 -17.83 15.10
CA GLU A 140 -26.03 -16.68 16.01
C GLU A 140 -25.21 -15.50 15.49
N ALA A 141 -24.02 -15.73 14.94
CA ALA A 141 -23.18 -14.68 14.37
C ALA A 141 -23.91 -13.94 13.23
N VAL A 142 -24.50 -14.66 12.30
CA VAL A 142 -25.28 -14.07 11.19
C VAL A 142 -26.50 -13.32 11.72
N ASN A 143 -27.22 -13.87 12.70
CA ASN A 143 -28.38 -13.23 13.32
C ASN A 143 -28.00 -11.95 14.06
N ASN A 144 -26.77 -11.84 14.57
CA ASN A 144 -26.20 -10.64 15.18
C ASN A 144 -25.60 -9.68 14.15
N GLY A 145 -25.81 -9.92 12.84
CA GLY A 145 -25.35 -9.04 11.76
C GLY A 145 -23.87 -9.18 11.42
N ALA A 146 -23.21 -10.27 11.84
CA ALA A 146 -21.81 -10.48 11.48
C ALA A 146 -21.68 -10.81 9.99
N LEU A 147 -20.75 -10.14 9.34
CA LEU A 147 -20.35 -10.45 7.97
C LEU A 147 -19.52 -11.74 7.98
N ALA A 148 -20.04 -12.76 7.31
CA ALA A 148 -19.32 -13.99 7.04
C ALA A 148 -18.65 -13.90 5.66
N LEU A 149 -17.39 -14.31 5.55
CA LEU A 149 -16.71 -14.39 4.25
C LEU A 149 -17.31 -15.54 3.43
N PHE A 150 -17.69 -15.27 2.21
CA PHE A 150 -18.27 -16.26 1.31
C PHE A 150 -17.24 -17.35 0.99
N GLY A 151 -17.64 -18.62 1.20
CA GLY A 151 -16.85 -19.78 0.82
C GLY A 151 -15.94 -20.35 1.91
N GLU A 152 -15.87 -19.75 3.09
CA GLU A 152 -15.18 -20.35 4.24
C GLU A 152 -16.10 -21.41 4.92
N LYS A 153 -15.49 -22.54 5.26
CA LYS A 153 -16.16 -23.56 6.10
C LYS A 153 -15.88 -23.21 7.56
N TYR A 154 -16.91 -22.85 8.26
CA TYR A 154 -16.85 -22.56 9.69
C TYR A 154 -17.12 -23.84 10.50
N GLY A 155 -16.41 -23.99 11.62
CA GLY A 155 -16.69 -25.03 12.59
C GLY A 155 -17.99 -24.76 13.39
N ASP A 156 -18.21 -25.52 14.44
CA ASP A 156 -19.39 -25.38 15.31
C ASP A 156 -19.43 -24.04 16.04
N GLU A 157 -18.27 -23.45 16.30
CA GLU A 157 -18.09 -22.15 16.92
C GLU A 157 -17.25 -21.22 16.05
N VAL A 158 -17.60 -19.94 16.02
CA VAL A 158 -16.90 -18.87 15.31
C VAL A 158 -16.58 -17.72 16.25
N ARG A 159 -15.46 -17.08 15.99
CA ARG A 159 -15.04 -15.86 16.70
C ARG A 159 -15.58 -14.64 15.96
N VAL A 160 -16.49 -13.90 16.60
CA VAL A 160 -17.08 -12.66 16.11
C VAL A 160 -16.33 -11.49 16.70
N LEU A 161 -15.79 -10.65 15.83
CA LEU A 161 -15.10 -9.40 16.15
C LEU A 161 -16.04 -8.23 15.90
N SER A 162 -16.19 -7.34 16.87
CA SER A 162 -16.99 -6.13 16.75
C SER A 162 -16.16 -4.92 17.16
N MET A 163 -16.14 -3.88 16.33
CA MET A 163 -15.34 -2.67 16.57
C MET A 163 -15.97 -1.41 15.99
N GLY A 164 -15.52 -0.27 16.55
CA GLY A 164 -16.12 1.03 16.25
C GLY A 164 -17.49 1.16 16.91
N SER A 165 -17.79 2.32 17.48
CA SER A 165 -19.11 2.59 18.10
C SER A 165 -19.81 3.70 17.33
N GLU A 166 -21.03 3.43 16.89
CA GLU A 166 -21.89 4.39 16.20
C GLU A 166 -23.34 4.20 16.66
N LYS A 167 -23.88 5.16 17.43
CA LYS A 167 -25.28 5.15 17.88
C LYS A 167 -25.76 3.79 18.41
N ASP A 168 -25.10 3.27 19.43
CA ASP A 168 -25.41 2.00 20.10
C ASP A 168 -25.20 0.72 19.25
N LYS A 169 -24.56 0.84 18.09
CA LYS A 169 -24.16 -0.28 17.23
C LYS A 169 -22.67 -0.28 16.99
N TYR A 170 -22.15 -1.45 16.63
CA TYR A 170 -20.80 -1.54 16.13
C TYR A 170 -20.73 -1.09 14.67
N PHE A 171 -19.64 -0.39 14.32
CA PHE A 171 -19.37 0.04 12.95
C PHE A 171 -19.07 -1.16 12.05
N SER A 172 -18.20 -2.08 12.51
CA SER A 172 -17.89 -3.33 11.84
C SER A 172 -18.15 -4.50 12.78
N THR A 173 -18.77 -5.57 12.25
CA THR A 173 -18.96 -6.87 12.94
C THR A 173 -18.70 -7.97 11.94
N GLU A 174 -17.60 -8.72 12.12
CA GLU A 174 -17.13 -9.72 11.16
C GLU A 174 -16.62 -10.97 11.84
N LEU A 175 -16.64 -12.10 11.12
CA LEU A 175 -16.00 -13.34 11.56
C LEU A 175 -14.48 -13.22 11.34
N CYS A 176 -13.69 -13.29 12.41
CA CYS A 176 -12.24 -13.17 12.29
C CYS A 176 -11.49 -13.92 13.39
N GLY A 177 -10.57 -14.81 12.99
CA GLY A 177 -9.66 -15.55 13.89
C GLY A 177 -8.33 -14.83 14.16
N GLY A 178 -8.07 -13.67 13.54
CA GLY A 178 -6.80 -12.95 13.65
C GLY A 178 -6.56 -12.23 14.98
N THR A 179 -5.43 -11.52 15.05
CA THR A 179 -5.09 -10.75 16.24
C THR A 179 -5.48 -9.27 16.03
N HIS A 180 -6.04 -8.65 17.07
CA HIS A 180 -6.59 -7.29 17.00
C HIS A 180 -6.17 -6.43 18.17
N VAL A 181 -6.26 -5.11 17.99
CA VAL A 181 -6.11 -4.15 19.07
C VAL A 181 -7.25 -4.27 20.08
N ARG A 182 -7.03 -3.79 21.30
CA ARG A 182 -8.08 -3.76 22.33
C ARG A 182 -8.96 -2.52 22.22
N ASN A 183 -8.42 -1.46 21.66
CA ASN A 183 -9.10 -0.18 21.47
C ASN A 183 -8.84 0.33 20.04
N THR A 184 -9.85 0.89 19.38
CA THR A 184 -9.69 1.41 18.01
C THR A 184 -8.68 2.56 17.94
N GLY A 185 -8.46 3.29 19.04
CA GLY A 185 -7.43 4.33 19.12
C GLY A 185 -6.01 3.83 18.93
N ASP A 186 -5.74 2.53 19.24
CA ASP A 186 -4.41 1.91 19.06
C ASP A 186 -4.05 1.71 17.56
N ILE A 187 -5.01 1.89 16.65
CA ILE A 187 -4.77 1.84 15.20
C ILE A 187 -3.94 3.06 14.77
N GLY A 188 -4.21 4.24 15.35
CA GLY A 188 -3.56 5.48 14.98
C GLY A 188 -4.03 6.03 13.61
N LYS A 189 -3.36 7.08 13.14
CA LYS A 189 -3.71 7.76 11.89
C LYS A 189 -3.60 6.82 10.68
N PHE A 190 -4.64 6.78 9.87
CA PHE A 190 -4.77 5.87 8.72
C PHE A 190 -4.88 6.63 7.40
N LYS A 191 -4.24 6.11 6.34
CA LYS A 191 -4.36 6.66 4.99
C LYS A 191 -4.17 5.60 3.91
N ILE A 192 -4.98 5.65 2.85
CA ILE A 192 -4.80 4.88 1.62
C ILE A 192 -3.68 5.56 0.80
N VAL A 193 -2.64 4.80 0.46
CA VAL A 193 -1.46 5.32 -0.27
C VAL A 193 -1.42 4.89 -1.73
N SER A 194 -2.11 3.82 -2.08
CA SER A 194 -2.23 3.36 -3.47
C SER A 194 -3.56 2.69 -3.76
N GLN A 195 -3.97 2.73 -5.02
CA GLN A 195 -5.04 1.91 -5.58
C GLN A 195 -4.65 1.39 -6.97
N SER A 196 -5.08 0.17 -7.28
CA SER A 196 -4.85 -0.44 -8.58
C SER A 196 -5.97 -1.42 -8.95
N SER A 197 -6.03 -1.83 -10.22
CA SER A 197 -6.83 -2.97 -10.67
C SER A 197 -5.91 -4.20 -10.76
N ILE A 198 -6.36 -5.35 -10.24
CA ILE A 198 -5.59 -6.60 -10.30
C ILE A 198 -6.23 -7.67 -11.18
N ALA A 199 -7.53 -7.56 -11.39
CA ALA A 199 -8.30 -8.41 -12.30
C ALA A 199 -9.58 -7.68 -12.72
N ALA A 200 -10.32 -8.22 -13.68
CA ALA A 200 -11.62 -7.71 -14.05
C ALA A 200 -12.57 -7.72 -12.83
N GLY A 201 -13.09 -6.56 -12.46
CA GLY A 201 -13.97 -6.40 -11.30
C GLY A 201 -13.31 -6.54 -9.93
N VAL A 202 -11.97 -6.56 -9.84
CA VAL A 202 -11.24 -6.62 -8.56
C VAL A 202 -10.29 -5.44 -8.44
N ARG A 203 -10.48 -4.68 -7.39
CA ARG A 203 -9.65 -3.52 -7.03
C ARG A 203 -8.77 -3.86 -5.83
N ARG A 204 -7.61 -3.24 -5.78
CA ARG A 204 -6.66 -3.30 -4.67
C ARG A 204 -6.44 -1.92 -4.10
N VAL A 205 -6.40 -1.84 -2.79
CA VAL A 205 -5.90 -0.67 -2.06
C VAL A 205 -4.79 -1.11 -1.12
N GLU A 206 -3.81 -0.23 -0.93
CA GLU A 206 -2.79 -0.36 0.10
C GLU A 206 -2.88 0.84 1.02
N ALA A 207 -2.72 0.61 2.31
CA ALA A 207 -2.81 1.66 3.30
C ALA A 207 -1.70 1.55 4.35
N LEU A 208 -1.34 2.71 4.87
CA LEU A 208 -0.35 2.89 5.92
C LEU A 208 -0.98 3.57 7.13
N ARG A 209 -0.32 3.43 8.28
CA ARG A 209 -0.74 4.04 9.53
C ARG A 209 0.45 4.63 10.32
N ASP A 210 0.14 5.58 11.19
CA ASP A 210 1.07 6.18 12.15
C ASP A 210 2.47 6.45 11.59
N LYS A 211 3.49 5.88 12.23
CA LYS A 211 4.91 6.09 11.88
C LYS A 211 5.21 5.73 10.43
N GLN A 212 4.70 4.60 9.94
CA GLN A 212 4.92 4.18 8.54
C GLN A 212 4.31 5.18 7.55
N LEU A 213 3.16 5.75 7.90
CA LEU A 213 2.53 6.81 7.11
C LEU A 213 3.36 8.09 7.14
N ASP A 214 3.82 8.51 8.32
CA ASP A 214 4.63 9.73 8.45
C ASP A 214 5.95 9.60 7.69
N ASP A 215 6.61 8.45 7.76
CA ASP A 215 7.84 8.18 7.03
C ASP A 215 7.60 8.16 5.50
N TYR A 216 6.49 7.58 5.06
CA TYR A 216 6.07 7.60 3.65
C TYR A 216 5.83 9.04 3.15
N LEU A 217 5.09 9.84 3.91
CA LEU A 217 4.79 11.23 3.54
C LEU A 217 6.05 12.09 3.46
N LYS A 218 6.96 11.98 4.44
CA LYS A 218 8.27 12.65 4.43
C LYS A 218 9.13 12.25 3.23
N ASN A 219 9.15 10.97 2.90
CA ASN A 219 9.90 10.48 1.75
C ASN A 219 9.29 10.97 0.43
N LYS A 220 7.97 11.00 0.33
CA LYS A 220 7.25 11.51 -0.85
C LYS A 220 7.52 13.00 -1.06
N GLU A 221 7.52 13.80 0.01
CA GLU A 221 7.86 15.23 -0.03
C GLU A 221 9.30 15.42 -0.50
N LYS A 222 10.27 14.74 0.11
CA LYS A 222 11.68 14.79 -0.32
C LYS A 222 11.88 14.42 -1.79
N LEU A 223 11.20 13.39 -2.28
CA LEU A 223 11.27 12.99 -3.68
C LEU A 223 10.66 14.04 -4.61
N SER A 224 9.57 14.68 -4.18
CA SER A 224 8.95 15.81 -4.91
C SER A 224 9.92 16.99 -5.02
N ASP A 225 10.56 17.38 -3.91
CA ASP A 225 11.52 18.50 -3.87
C ASP A 225 12.74 18.21 -4.75
N LEU A 226 13.28 16.98 -4.67
CA LEU A 226 14.39 16.55 -5.53
C LEU A 226 14.02 16.55 -7.02
N SER A 227 12.77 16.17 -7.35
CA SER A 227 12.26 16.24 -8.71
C SER A 227 12.17 17.67 -9.19
N ALA A 228 11.60 18.57 -8.38
CA ALA A 228 11.48 19.98 -8.70
C ALA A 228 12.85 20.65 -8.91
N GLN A 229 13.84 20.34 -8.05
CA GLN A 229 15.21 20.84 -8.21
C GLN A 229 15.88 20.34 -9.49
N LYS A 230 15.66 19.07 -9.88
CA LYS A 230 16.17 18.51 -11.14
C LYS A 230 15.53 19.18 -12.36
N ASP A 231 14.22 19.40 -12.30
CA ASP A 231 13.49 20.07 -13.37
C ASP A 231 13.99 21.53 -13.54
N GLU A 232 14.21 22.26 -12.43
CA GLU A 232 14.78 23.61 -12.44
C GLU A 232 16.20 23.64 -13.03
N GLN A 233 17.05 22.71 -12.62
CA GLN A 233 18.40 22.58 -13.18
C GLN A 233 18.36 22.28 -14.68
N THR A 234 17.47 21.41 -15.12
CA THR A 234 17.28 21.06 -16.55
C THR A 234 16.82 22.26 -17.36
N ILE A 235 15.86 23.05 -16.84
CA ILE A 235 15.39 24.28 -17.45
C ILE A 235 16.55 25.26 -17.65
N LYS A 236 17.37 25.43 -16.61
CA LYS A 236 18.55 26.32 -16.67
C LYS A 236 19.54 25.87 -17.74
N GLU A 237 19.89 24.60 -17.77
CA GLU A 237 20.84 24.04 -18.75
C GLU A 237 20.35 24.17 -20.19
N ILE A 238 19.07 23.91 -20.46
CA ILE A 238 18.49 24.04 -21.80
C ILE A 238 18.44 25.53 -22.20
N SER A 239 18.04 26.39 -21.26
CA SER A 239 18.00 27.85 -21.49
C SER A 239 19.37 28.41 -21.84
N GLU A 240 20.44 28.00 -21.16
CA GLU A 240 21.81 28.39 -21.46
C GLU A 240 22.24 27.90 -22.87
N LYS A 241 21.85 26.70 -23.26
CA LYS A 241 22.12 26.16 -24.62
C LYS A 241 21.38 26.93 -25.69
N ILE A 242 20.13 27.34 -25.47
CA ILE A 242 19.34 28.17 -26.37
C ILE A 242 20.01 29.54 -26.55
N ILE A 243 20.47 30.17 -25.44
CA ILE A 243 21.19 31.45 -25.51
C ILE A 243 22.51 31.34 -26.32
N LYS A 244 23.26 30.26 -26.04
CA LYS A 244 24.51 29.98 -26.80
C LYS A 244 24.26 29.76 -28.29
N ALA A 245 23.11 29.22 -28.65
CA ALA A 245 22.67 29.03 -30.04
C ALA A 245 22.06 30.31 -30.66
N GLY A 246 22.14 31.47 -29.99
CA GLY A 246 21.62 32.76 -30.47
C GLY A 246 20.11 32.93 -30.34
N GLY A 247 19.43 32.03 -29.62
CA GLY A 247 18.00 32.14 -29.33
C GLY A 247 17.68 32.83 -28.00
N LYS A 248 16.41 33.14 -27.78
CA LYS A 248 15.89 33.63 -26.49
C LYS A 248 14.95 32.56 -25.91
N PRO A 249 15.22 32.00 -24.71
CA PRO A 249 14.35 30.99 -24.11
C PRO A 249 12.93 31.52 -23.89
N ASP A 250 11.92 30.74 -24.27
CA ASP A 250 10.51 31.04 -23.97
C ASP A 250 10.14 30.41 -22.64
N LEU A 251 9.96 31.22 -21.62
CA LEU A 251 9.63 30.82 -20.25
C LEU A 251 8.13 31.03 -19.92
N SER A 252 7.27 31.11 -20.92
CA SER A 252 5.85 31.44 -20.73
C SER A 252 5.03 30.30 -20.10
N ASN A 253 5.46 29.05 -20.29
CA ASN A 253 4.79 27.89 -19.72
C ASN A 253 5.03 27.79 -18.22
N LYS A 254 3.94 27.77 -17.41
CA LYS A 254 4.01 27.71 -15.94
C LYS A 254 4.23 26.31 -15.38
N ASP A 255 3.97 25.27 -16.19
CA ASP A 255 4.26 23.89 -15.81
C ASP A 255 5.70 23.54 -16.14
N GLN A 256 6.50 23.16 -15.11
CA GLN A 256 7.93 22.87 -15.28
C GLN A 256 8.20 21.77 -16.31
N LYS A 257 7.41 20.69 -16.32
CA LYS A 257 7.58 19.59 -17.28
C LYS A 257 7.20 20.01 -18.70
N GLY A 258 6.12 20.76 -18.83
CA GLY A 258 5.72 21.40 -20.08
C GLY A 258 6.80 22.37 -20.58
N LEU A 259 7.35 23.19 -19.70
CA LEU A 259 8.43 24.13 -20.02
C LEU A 259 9.70 23.42 -20.53
N ILE A 260 10.13 22.35 -19.88
CA ILE A 260 11.27 21.53 -20.34
C ILE A 260 11.03 21.01 -21.76
N LYS A 261 9.81 20.50 -22.03
CA LYS A 261 9.44 20.02 -23.36
C LYS A 261 9.49 21.11 -24.42
N ASP A 262 8.94 22.28 -24.10
CA ASP A 262 8.88 23.43 -25.01
C ASP A 262 10.29 23.98 -25.30
N LEU A 263 11.12 24.15 -24.27
CA LEU A 263 12.50 24.56 -24.41
C LEU A 263 13.34 23.54 -25.18
N SER A 264 13.15 22.25 -24.97
CA SER A 264 13.84 21.18 -25.72
C SER A 264 13.52 21.26 -27.22
N LYS A 265 12.24 21.46 -27.55
CA LYS A 265 11.80 21.65 -28.95
C LYS A 265 12.39 22.92 -29.56
N GLN A 266 12.44 24.02 -28.79
CA GLN A 266 13.04 25.28 -29.24
C GLN A 266 14.55 25.10 -29.55
N LEU A 267 15.28 24.41 -28.67
CA LEU A 267 16.71 24.12 -28.88
C LEU A 267 16.93 23.25 -30.11
N GLU A 268 16.09 22.24 -30.34
CA GLU A 268 16.15 21.38 -31.53
C GLU A 268 15.96 22.20 -32.82
N LEU A 269 14.96 23.06 -32.86
CA LEU A 269 14.73 23.95 -34.02
C LEU A 269 15.91 24.88 -34.30
N LEU A 270 16.55 25.45 -33.27
CA LEU A 270 17.73 26.28 -33.42
C LEU A 270 18.94 25.51 -33.93
N SER A 271 19.14 24.27 -33.45
CA SER A 271 20.23 23.43 -33.94
C SER A 271 20.04 23.01 -35.39
N VAL A 272 18.82 22.67 -35.80
CA VAL A 272 18.50 22.38 -37.22
C VAL A 272 18.74 23.63 -38.09
N LYS A 273 18.27 24.80 -37.64
CA LYS A 273 18.49 26.06 -38.37
C LYS A 273 19.97 26.38 -38.53
N SER A 274 20.78 26.22 -37.50
CA SER A 274 22.24 26.44 -37.55
C SER A 274 22.94 25.49 -38.55
N ILE A 275 22.49 24.23 -38.64
CA ILE A 275 23.00 23.24 -39.59
C ILE A 275 22.65 23.62 -41.05
N LEU A 276 21.45 24.15 -41.27
CA LEU A 276 20.97 24.58 -42.59
C LEU A 276 21.65 25.88 -43.05
N GLU A 277 22.00 26.79 -42.13
CA GLU A 277 22.66 28.04 -42.40
C GLU A 277 24.18 27.88 -42.60
N ASP A 278 24.79 26.78 -42.15
CA ASP A 278 26.23 26.51 -42.35
C ASP A 278 26.50 26.09 -43.77
N LYS A 279 26.74 27.06 -44.65
CA LYS A 279 27.01 26.88 -46.09
C LYS A 279 28.19 25.94 -46.40
N ASN A 280 29.11 25.74 -45.46
CA ASN A 280 30.26 24.85 -45.63
C ASN A 280 29.92 23.38 -45.41
N LYS A 281 28.78 23.11 -44.76
CA LYS A 281 28.27 21.74 -44.55
C LYS A 281 27.28 21.28 -45.61
N ASN A 282 26.85 22.17 -46.51
CA ASN A 282 25.94 21.84 -47.61
C ASN A 282 26.66 21.28 -48.84
N VAL A 283 27.92 20.86 -48.71
CA VAL A 283 28.62 20.11 -49.76
C VAL A 283 28.18 18.63 -49.62
N ILE A 284 27.29 18.23 -50.51
CA ILE A 284 26.92 16.82 -50.70
C ILE A 284 28.13 16.09 -51.29
N ASN A 285 28.88 15.40 -50.43
CA ASN A 285 29.78 14.36 -50.92
C ASN A 285 28.93 13.10 -51.14
N ASP A 286 29.17 12.39 -52.21
CA ASP A 286 28.41 11.29 -52.81
C ASP A 286 28.09 10.10 -51.88
N GLU A 287 28.42 10.16 -50.59
CA GLU A 287 28.27 9.01 -49.66
C GLU A 287 27.31 9.21 -48.50
N THR A 288 26.70 10.39 -48.27
CA THR A 288 25.77 10.58 -47.17
C THR A 288 24.64 11.53 -47.54
N CYS A 289 23.49 10.97 -47.93
CA CYS A 289 22.26 11.73 -48.14
C CYS A 289 21.41 11.64 -46.88
N LEU A 290 21.30 12.72 -46.10
CA LEU A 290 20.29 12.91 -45.06
C LEU A 290 19.07 13.62 -45.67
N LEU A 291 18.13 12.81 -46.14
CA LEU A 291 16.81 13.31 -46.56
C LEU A 291 15.94 13.48 -45.33
N TYR A 292 15.70 14.75 -44.94
CA TYR A 292 14.67 15.10 -43.98
C TYR A 292 13.39 15.41 -44.78
N THR A 293 12.43 14.52 -44.74
CA THR A 293 11.09 14.80 -45.25
C THR A 293 10.23 15.26 -44.08
N SER A 294 9.80 16.50 -44.13
CA SER A 294 8.83 17.09 -43.21
C SER A 294 7.41 16.82 -43.68
N ASP A 295 7.06 15.55 -43.85
CA ASP A 295 5.68 15.14 -44.04
C ASP A 295 5.25 14.38 -42.79
N ALA A 296 4.83 15.12 -41.76
CA ALA A 296 3.86 14.61 -40.82
C ALA A 296 2.53 14.58 -41.57
N ALA A 297 2.17 13.43 -42.08
CA ALA A 297 0.82 13.20 -42.56
C ALA A 297 -0.17 13.40 -41.38
N ASP A 298 -1.04 14.37 -41.55
CA ASP A 298 -2.37 14.33 -40.96
C ASP A 298 -3.09 13.08 -41.50
N ASP A 299 -3.42 12.16 -40.59
CA ASP A 299 -4.60 11.28 -40.63
C ASP A 299 -4.90 10.77 -39.19
#